data_28b09d79b0b2a03cf5afe9e435ef1658
#
_entry.id   28b09d79b0b2a03cf5afe9e435ef1658
#
_cell.length_a   1.000
_cell.length_b   1.000
_cell.length_c   1.000
_cell.angle_alpha   90.00
_cell.angle_beta   90.00
_cell.angle_gamma   90.00
#
_symmetry.space_group_name_H-M   'P 1'
#
loop_
_entity.id
_entity.type
_entity.pdbx_description
1 polymer ?
#
loop_
_entity_poly.entity_id
_entity_poly.type
_entity_poly.pdbx_seq_one_letter_code
_entity_poly.pdbx_strand_id
1 'polypeptide(L)'
;MQIKNHVFIVTGASSGIGRSTAMALADRGAKVALFARGSDALQELAQQLPDSLPVTVDMTEFDRVREAIRAVQQHSGRVNGLVNNAGRSYAAAVEEIDPALFDEIFHLNVLGPIVAMQAVIPVMRAQGGGRGL
;
A
#
# COMPACT_ATOMS: atom_id res chain seq x y z
N MET A 1 6.48 3.18 18.93
CA MET A 1 5.83 4.16 18.04
C MET A 1 4.37 4.33 18.45
N GLN A 2 3.93 5.53 18.65
CA GLN A 2 2.49 5.80 18.83
C GLN A 2 1.80 5.78 17.47
N ILE A 3 0.67 5.09 17.38
CA ILE A 3 -0.06 4.92 16.12
C ILE A 3 -1.14 5.99 15.95
N LYS A 4 -1.71 6.46 17.04
CA LYS A 4 -2.81 7.44 17.01
C LYS A 4 -2.44 8.70 16.22
N ASN A 5 -3.29 9.08 15.29
CA ASN A 5 -3.13 10.22 14.38
C ASN A 5 -1.97 10.12 13.39
N HIS A 6 -1.24 9.00 13.37
CA HIS A 6 -0.23 8.75 12.35
C HIS A 6 -0.89 8.28 11.06
N VAL A 7 -0.24 8.54 9.94
CA VAL A 7 -0.72 8.21 8.60
C VAL A 7 0.04 7.01 8.08
N PHE A 8 -0.68 5.95 7.74
CA PHE A 8 -0.13 4.71 7.18
C PHE A 8 -0.71 4.47 5.79
N ILE A 9 0.15 4.02 4.89
CA ILE A 9 -0.28 3.50 3.59
C ILE A 9 -0.23 1.98 3.68
N VAL A 10 -1.31 1.30 3.32
CA VAL A 10 -1.37 -0.17 3.24
C VAL A 10 -1.68 -0.55 1.81
N THR A 11 -0.76 -1.23 1.14
CA THR A 11 -1.00 -1.75 -0.20
C THR A 11 -1.65 -3.13 -0.13
N GLY A 12 -2.48 -3.47 -1.12
CA GLY A 12 -3.26 -4.69 -1.07
C GLY A 12 -4.29 -4.69 0.06
N ALA A 13 -4.89 -3.54 0.34
CA ALA A 13 -5.72 -3.32 1.52
C ALA A 13 -7.12 -3.93 1.44
N SER A 14 -7.59 -4.35 0.27
CA SER A 14 -8.98 -4.78 0.08
C SER A 14 -9.27 -6.21 0.53
N SER A 15 -8.24 -7.00 0.85
CA SER A 15 -8.41 -8.41 1.22
C SER A 15 -7.29 -8.92 2.13
N GLY A 16 -7.53 -10.04 2.79
CA GLY A 16 -6.55 -10.83 3.52
C GLY A 16 -5.80 -10.05 4.60
N ILE A 17 -4.49 -10.22 4.64
CA ILE A 17 -3.59 -9.61 5.65
C ILE A 17 -3.62 -8.08 5.56
N GLY A 18 -3.64 -7.53 4.35
CA GLY A 18 -3.68 -6.09 4.15
C GLY A 18 -4.94 -5.46 4.74
N ARG A 19 -6.09 -6.07 4.52
CA ARG A 19 -7.36 -5.62 5.10
C ARG A 19 -7.34 -5.68 6.62
N SER A 20 -6.89 -6.79 7.19
CA SER A 20 -6.78 -6.97 8.63
C SER A 20 -5.81 -5.96 9.26
N THR A 21 -4.69 -5.70 8.58
CA THR A 21 -3.70 -4.71 9.02
C THR A 21 -4.29 -3.31 9.03
N ALA A 22 -4.99 -2.93 7.96
CA ALA A 22 -5.65 -1.62 7.88
C ALA A 22 -6.67 -1.42 8.99
N MET A 23 -7.48 -2.45 9.26
CA MET A 23 -8.46 -2.42 10.35
C MET A 23 -7.78 -2.28 11.72
N ALA A 24 -6.72 -3.03 11.97
CA ALA A 24 -5.98 -2.97 13.24
C ALA A 24 -5.33 -1.60 13.47
N LEU A 25 -4.80 -0.99 12.42
CA LEU A 25 -4.23 0.36 12.49
C LEU A 25 -5.33 1.40 12.79
N ALA A 26 -6.45 1.31 12.08
CA ALA A 26 -7.58 2.22 12.28
C ALA A 26 -8.16 2.10 13.70
N ASP A 27 -8.25 0.88 14.25
CA ASP A 27 -8.73 0.65 15.61
C ASP A 27 -7.83 1.32 16.66
N ARG A 28 -6.56 1.54 16.32
CA ARG A 28 -5.60 2.25 17.18
C ARG A 28 -5.54 3.75 16.92
N GLY A 29 -6.45 4.27 16.12
CA GLY A 29 -6.56 5.69 15.83
C GLY A 29 -5.66 6.21 14.70
N ALA A 30 -5.06 5.33 13.92
CA ALA A 30 -4.30 5.72 12.75
C ALA A 30 -5.23 6.18 11.62
N LYS A 31 -4.72 7.06 10.77
CA LYS A 31 -5.32 7.40 9.48
C LYS A 31 -4.71 6.50 8.42
N VAL A 32 -5.52 5.74 7.70
CA VAL A 32 -5.01 4.73 6.79
C VAL A 32 -5.39 5.07 5.35
N ALA A 33 -4.40 5.17 4.48
CA ALA A 33 -4.58 5.19 3.04
C ALA A 33 -4.64 3.75 2.54
N LEU A 34 -5.73 3.40 1.88
CA LEU A 34 -6.04 2.04 1.46
C LEU A 34 -5.78 1.90 -0.03
N PHE A 35 -4.70 1.23 -0.40
CA PHE A 35 -4.33 1.02 -1.80
C PHE A 35 -4.79 -0.37 -2.27
N ALA A 36 -5.58 -0.42 -3.32
CA ALA A 36 -6.01 -1.67 -3.94
C ALA A 36 -6.40 -1.45 -5.40
N ARG A 37 -6.41 -2.52 -6.19
CA ARG A 37 -6.80 -2.46 -7.61
C ARG A 37 -8.31 -2.40 -7.79
N GLY A 38 -9.07 -3.16 -6.99
CA GLY A 38 -10.53 -3.22 -7.08
C GLY A 38 -11.19 -2.09 -6.33
N SER A 39 -12.17 -1.42 -6.94
CA SER A 39 -12.83 -0.28 -6.32
C SER A 39 -13.94 -0.67 -5.33
N ASP A 40 -14.72 -1.72 -5.60
CA ASP A 40 -15.89 -2.06 -4.78
C ASP A 40 -15.51 -2.52 -3.37
N ALA A 41 -14.61 -3.51 -3.26
CA ALA A 41 -14.13 -3.99 -1.97
C ALA A 41 -13.38 -2.90 -1.20
N LEU A 42 -12.66 -2.05 -1.92
CA LEU A 42 -11.94 -0.91 -1.34
C LEU A 42 -12.90 0.13 -0.76
N GLN A 43 -13.93 0.49 -1.49
CA GLN A 43 -14.94 1.45 -1.02
C GLN A 43 -15.73 0.90 0.16
N GLU A 44 -16.07 -0.39 0.13
CA GLU A 44 -16.73 -1.06 1.24
C GLU A 44 -15.89 -1.00 2.52
N LEU A 45 -14.60 -1.28 2.42
CA LEU A 45 -13.69 -1.16 3.56
C LEU A 45 -13.58 0.29 4.04
N ALA A 46 -13.47 1.24 3.14
CA ALA A 46 -13.38 2.65 3.49
C ALA A 46 -14.60 3.16 4.26
N GLN A 47 -15.79 2.64 3.94
CA GLN A 47 -17.02 2.97 4.68
C GLN A 47 -16.98 2.48 6.13
N GLN A 48 -16.26 1.39 6.39
CA GLN A 48 -16.10 0.83 7.74
C GLN A 48 -15.01 1.53 8.55
N LEU A 49 -14.11 2.24 7.90
CA LEU A 49 -12.95 2.87 8.54
C LEU A 49 -13.04 4.40 8.41
N PRO A 50 -13.54 5.09 9.45
CA PRO A 50 -13.53 6.55 9.48
C PRO A 50 -12.10 7.09 9.31
N ASP A 51 -11.95 8.21 8.64
CA ASP A 51 -10.66 8.84 8.36
C ASP A 51 -9.74 8.03 7.43
N SER A 52 -10.25 7.00 6.75
CA SER A 52 -9.47 6.31 5.72
C SER A 52 -9.56 7.02 4.37
N LEU A 53 -8.51 6.86 3.56
CA LEU A 53 -8.43 7.38 2.21
C LEU A 53 -8.30 6.22 1.23
N PRO A 54 -9.37 5.83 0.52
CA PRO A 54 -9.28 4.79 -0.49
C PRO A 54 -8.61 5.33 -1.75
N VAL A 55 -7.66 4.59 -2.29
CA VAL A 55 -6.95 4.95 -3.52
C VAL A 55 -6.88 3.71 -4.42
N THR A 56 -7.56 3.76 -5.55
CA THR A 56 -7.51 2.68 -6.53
C THR A 56 -6.22 2.81 -7.33
N VAL A 57 -5.32 1.84 -7.19
CA VAL A 57 -4.02 1.83 -7.86
C VAL A 57 -3.52 0.41 -8.06
N ASP A 58 -2.97 0.14 -9.24
CA ASP A 58 -2.24 -1.08 -9.53
C ASP A 58 -0.76 -0.86 -9.21
N MET A 59 -0.20 -1.67 -8.31
CA MET A 59 1.18 -1.51 -7.85
C MET A 59 2.22 -1.87 -8.92
N THR A 60 1.81 -2.42 -10.07
CA THR A 60 2.69 -2.61 -11.23
C THR A 60 2.78 -1.39 -12.14
N GLU A 61 1.89 -0.43 -11.97
CA GLU A 61 1.89 0.83 -12.70
C GLU A 61 2.65 1.90 -11.91
N PHE A 62 3.96 1.94 -12.07
CA PHE A 62 4.87 2.68 -11.19
C PHE A 62 4.60 4.18 -11.13
N ASP A 63 4.27 4.82 -12.24
CA ASP A 63 3.93 6.25 -12.23
C ASP A 63 2.65 6.51 -11.44
N ARG A 64 1.67 5.61 -11.53
CA ARG A 64 0.44 5.68 -10.73
C ARG A 64 0.71 5.50 -9.25
N VAL A 65 1.64 4.62 -8.89
CA VAL A 65 2.06 4.44 -7.49
C VAL A 65 2.66 5.73 -6.94
N ARG A 66 3.53 6.39 -7.70
CA ARG A 66 4.13 7.67 -7.30
C ARG A 66 3.08 8.76 -7.13
N GLU A 67 2.13 8.86 -8.06
CA GLU A 67 1.02 9.81 -7.98
C GLU A 67 0.13 9.54 -6.76
N ALA A 68 -0.19 8.27 -6.50
CA ALA A 68 -1.01 7.87 -5.36
C ALA A 68 -0.38 8.26 -4.03
N ILE A 69 0.92 8.03 -3.87
CA ILE A 69 1.65 8.39 -2.64
C ILE A 69 1.73 9.90 -2.48
N ARG A 70 1.95 10.62 -3.56
CA ARG A 70 1.92 12.09 -3.54
C ARG A 70 0.54 12.62 -3.11
N ALA A 71 -0.52 11.99 -3.60
CA ALA A 71 -1.88 12.35 -3.22
C ALA A 71 -2.14 12.11 -1.71
N VAL A 72 -1.63 11.04 -1.15
CA VAL A 72 -1.72 10.79 0.31
C VAL A 72 -1.00 11.89 1.08
N GLN A 73 0.21 12.24 0.69
CA GLN A 73 0.97 13.30 1.34
C GLN A 73 0.23 14.64 1.27
N GLN A 74 -0.32 14.99 0.11
CA GLN A 74 -1.07 16.23 -0.05
C GLN A 74 -2.34 16.27 0.80
N HIS A 75 -3.06 15.14 0.86
CA HIS A 75 -4.30 15.03 1.62
C HIS A 75 -4.06 15.02 3.14
N SER A 76 -3.04 14.30 3.58
CA SER A 76 -2.81 14.01 5.01
C SER A 76 -1.67 14.82 5.62
N GLY A 77 -0.86 15.49 4.81
CA GLY A 77 0.27 16.32 5.24
C GLY A 77 1.50 15.53 5.67
N ARG A 78 1.41 14.22 5.83
CA ARG A 78 2.49 13.35 6.30
C ARG A 78 2.27 11.90 5.92
N VAL A 79 3.33 11.11 5.97
CA VAL A 79 3.28 9.65 5.87
C VAL A 79 4.22 9.09 6.92
N ASN A 80 3.68 8.36 7.88
CA ASN A 80 4.45 7.80 8.99
C ASN A 80 4.84 6.34 8.77
N GLY A 81 4.06 5.61 7.99
CA GLY A 81 4.33 4.21 7.73
C GLY A 81 3.86 3.77 6.35
N LEU A 82 4.58 2.81 5.80
CA LEU A 82 4.21 2.12 4.56
C LEU A 82 4.23 0.62 4.82
N VAL A 83 3.09 -0.03 4.60
CA VAL A 83 2.97 -1.48 4.66
C VAL A 83 2.88 -2.02 3.24
N ASN A 84 3.97 -2.61 2.78
CA ASN A 84 4.06 -3.26 1.47
C ASN A 84 3.47 -4.66 1.56
N ASN A 85 2.15 -4.76 1.39
CA ASN A 85 1.43 -6.02 1.47
C ASN A 85 0.94 -6.52 0.11
N ALA A 86 0.78 -5.66 -0.89
CA ALA A 86 0.35 -6.09 -2.21
C ALA A 86 1.32 -7.12 -2.77
N GLY A 87 0.79 -8.26 -3.19
CA GLY A 87 1.59 -9.34 -3.71
C GLY A 87 0.72 -10.49 -4.18
N ARG A 88 1.35 -11.43 -4.84
CA ARG A 88 0.69 -12.58 -5.42
C ARG A 88 1.64 -13.77 -5.39
N SER A 89 1.12 -14.94 -5.01
CA SER A 89 1.86 -16.20 -5.08
C SER A 89 1.84 -16.78 -6.48
N TYR A 90 2.91 -17.49 -6.82
CA TYR A 90 3.00 -18.26 -8.04
C TYR A 90 3.79 -19.55 -7.76
N ALA A 91 3.17 -20.69 -8.02
CA ALA A 91 3.80 -21.98 -7.85
C ALA A 91 3.67 -22.78 -9.15
N ALA A 92 4.80 -23.22 -9.68
CA ALA A 92 4.87 -24.07 -10.87
C ALA A 92 6.18 -24.84 -10.89
N ALA A 93 6.21 -26.00 -11.56
CA ALA A 93 7.48 -26.64 -11.89
C ALA A 93 8.27 -25.74 -12.84
N VAL A 94 9.61 -25.78 -12.76
CA VAL A 94 10.47 -24.86 -13.52
C VAL A 94 10.16 -24.91 -15.02
N GLU A 95 9.96 -26.11 -15.55
CA GLU A 95 9.63 -26.33 -16.96
C GLU A 95 8.28 -25.80 -17.39
N GLU A 96 7.39 -25.50 -16.43
CA GLU A 96 6.03 -25.02 -16.68
C GLU A 96 5.88 -23.51 -16.43
N ILE A 97 6.93 -22.84 -15.96
CA ILE A 97 6.87 -21.41 -15.67
C ILE A 97 6.59 -20.64 -16.96
N ASP A 98 5.54 -19.81 -16.92
CA ASP A 98 5.29 -18.80 -17.95
C ASP A 98 6.14 -17.55 -17.62
N PRO A 99 7.17 -17.24 -18.45
CA PRO A 99 8.03 -16.08 -18.18
C PRO A 99 7.28 -14.74 -18.11
N ALA A 100 6.24 -14.57 -18.91
CA ALA A 100 5.46 -13.33 -18.91
C ALA A 100 4.70 -13.15 -17.60
N LEU A 101 4.09 -14.22 -17.09
CA LEU A 101 3.40 -14.21 -15.81
C LEU A 101 4.38 -14.03 -14.65
N PHE A 102 5.53 -14.69 -14.71
CA PHE A 102 6.58 -14.51 -13.70
C PHE A 102 7.05 -13.06 -13.64
N ASP A 103 7.22 -12.44 -14.80
CA ASP A 103 7.63 -11.03 -14.88
C ASP A 103 6.60 -10.09 -14.24
N GLU A 104 5.31 -10.30 -14.50
CA GLU A 104 4.22 -9.56 -13.85
C GLU A 104 4.27 -9.69 -12.33
N ILE A 105 4.47 -10.91 -11.83
CA ILE A 105 4.52 -11.18 -10.40
C ILE A 105 5.74 -10.54 -9.77
N PHE A 106 6.88 -10.56 -10.45
CA PHE A 106 8.09 -9.87 -10.00
C PHE A 106 7.88 -8.35 -9.92
N HIS A 107 7.22 -7.77 -10.92
CA HIS A 107 6.85 -6.35 -10.89
C HIS A 107 5.97 -6.03 -9.68
N LEU A 108 4.99 -6.87 -9.39
CA LEU A 108 4.09 -6.66 -8.26
C LEU A 108 4.78 -6.87 -6.92
N ASN A 109 5.50 -7.99 -6.75
CA ASN A 109 6.02 -8.41 -5.45
C ASN A 109 7.34 -7.73 -5.07
N VAL A 110 8.12 -7.28 -6.03
CA VAL A 110 9.48 -6.75 -5.80
C VAL A 110 9.59 -5.30 -6.24
N LEU A 111 9.32 -5.00 -7.50
CA LEU A 111 9.53 -3.66 -8.03
C LEU A 111 8.49 -2.66 -7.51
N GLY A 112 7.24 -3.06 -7.37
CA GLY A 112 6.20 -2.22 -6.79
C GLY A 112 6.56 -1.71 -5.38
N PRO A 113 6.93 -2.60 -4.45
CA PRO A 113 7.45 -2.18 -3.14
C PRO A 113 8.65 -1.25 -3.20
N ILE A 114 9.60 -1.49 -4.10
CA ILE A 114 10.76 -0.60 -4.28
C ILE A 114 10.31 0.80 -4.70
N VAL A 115 9.43 0.89 -5.69
CA VAL A 115 8.91 2.18 -6.17
C VAL A 115 8.14 2.90 -5.07
N ALA A 116 7.31 2.19 -4.30
CA ALA A 116 6.60 2.77 -3.17
C ALA A 116 7.56 3.31 -2.11
N MET A 117 8.61 2.56 -1.76
CA MET A 117 9.65 3.01 -0.83
C MET A 117 10.39 4.22 -1.36
N GLN A 118 10.76 4.24 -2.64
CA GLN A 118 11.40 5.38 -3.27
C GLN A 118 10.54 6.66 -3.18
N ALA A 119 9.23 6.51 -3.24
CA ALA A 119 8.31 7.64 -3.16
C ALA A 119 8.11 8.14 -1.71
N VAL A 120 8.07 7.26 -0.71
CA VAL A 120 7.81 7.66 0.68
C VAL A 120 9.07 8.10 1.44
N ILE A 121 10.25 7.59 1.10
CA ILE A 121 11.49 7.88 1.83
C ILE A 121 11.80 9.38 1.88
N PRO A 122 11.74 10.15 0.77
CA PRO A 122 11.98 11.59 0.86
C PRO A 122 10.97 12.31 1.77
N VAL A 123 9.71 11.90 1.75
CA VAL A 123 8.66 12.45 2.61
C VAL A 123 8.99 12.18 4.07
N MET A 124 9.35 10.95 4.40
CA MET A 124 9.69 10.55 5.76
C MET A 124 10.94 11.27 6.27
N ARG A 125 11.95 11.43 5.43
CA ARG A 125 13.17 12.18 5.80
C ARG A 125 12.86 13.65 6.11
N ALA A 126 12.05 14.29 5.27
CA ALA A 126 11.68 15.68 5.46
C ALA A 126 10.89 15.93 6.75
N GLN A 127 10.10 14.94 7.19
CA GLN A 127 9.31 15.04 8.42
C GLN A 127 10.02 14.47 9.67
N GLY A 128 11.26 13.98 9.54
CA GLY A 128 12.06 13.48 10.66
C GLY A 128 11.95 12.00 10.96
N GLY A 129 11.29 11.22 10.12
CA GLY A 129 11.24 9.76 10.27
C GLY A 129 9.96 9.09 9.78
N GLY A 130 10.00 7.77 9.72
CA GLY A 130 8.91 6.90 9.30
C GLY A 130 9.32 5.45 9.35
N ARG A 131 8.41 4.54 9.05
CA ARG A 131 8.67 3.10 9.03
C ARG A 131 8.11 2.46 7.77
N GLY A 132 8.88 1.54 7.20
CA GLY A 132 8.47 0.65 6.12
C GLY A 132 8.38 -0.80 6.59
N LEU A 133 7.37 -1.50 6.14
CA LEU A 133 7.15 -2.91 6.39
C LEU A 133 6.81 -3.64 5.10
#